data_6e3fe2322eff72c2ff77ba0d9159e867
#
_entry.id   6e3fe2322eff72c2ff77ba0d9159e867
#
_cell.length_a   1.000
_cell.length_b   1.000
_cell.length_c   1.000
_cell.angle_alpha   90.00
_cell.angle_beta   90.00
_cell.angle_gamma   90.00
#
_symmetry.space_group_name_H-M   'P 1'
#
loop_
_entity.id
_entity.type
_entity.pdbx_description
1 polymer ?
#
loop_
_entity_poly.entity_id
_entity_poly.type
_entity_poly.pdbx_seq_one_letter_code
_entity_poly.pdbx_strand_id
1 'polypeptide(L)'
;MKLETRERTGLVVMLALLLVCASLLLTVLGMPELFVAAPEPEPEPIELAATPEPTPEPTPTPEPTPQLRERTELLTLVNPWHELPEDWETELQLVNDDGEGQYIDVRCADALLQMIADCAEAGNDPYICSGYRTMEKQQYLFNNKIARLVAAGTNPEEAPAIAAQSVAIPGTSEHQLGLAADIIDLNYPYLDEGQEETSTQKWLMENSWKYGFILRYPNGSSDITGIIYEPWHYRYVGLDTAKEIYDLGVTLEEYLDMFYEPID
;
A
#
# COMPACT_ATOMS: atom_id res chain seq x y z
N MET A 1 -33.95 42.33 12.70
CA MET A 1 -34.93 41.40 13.28
C MET A 1 -34.71 39.96 12.79
N LYS A 2 -33.48 39.52 12.57
CA LYS A 2 -33.12 38.12 12.17
C LYS A 2 -32.04 37.45 13.06
N LEU A 3 -31.58 38.13 14.13
CA LEU A 3 -30.58 37.57 15.06
C LEU A 3 -31.20 36.81 16.28
N GLU A 4 -32.41 37.18 16.69
CA GLU A 4 -33.05 36.55 17.88
C GLU A 4 -33.51 35.10 17.69
N THR A 5 -33.75 34.67 16.45
CA THR A 5 -34.20 33.26 16.18
C THR A 5 -33.06 32.26 16.28
N ARG A 6 -31.83 32.65 16.03
CA ARG A 6 -30.69 31.74 16.06
C ARG A 6 -30.18 31.43 17.48
N GLU A 7 -30.27 32.42 18.39
CA GLU A 7 -29.93 32.25 19.80
C GLU A 7 -30.93 31.38 20.54
N ARG A 8 -32.23 31.52 20.23
CA ARG A 8 -33.30 30.70 20.83
C ARG A 8 -33.22 29.24 20.43
N THR A 9 -32.81 28.92 19.17
CA THR A 9 -32.61 27.56 18.69
C THR A 9 -31.41 26.89 19.36
N GLY A 10 -30.31 27.62 19.56
CA GLY A 10 -29.11 27.12 20.27
C GLY A 10 -29.40 26.78 21.74
N LEU A 11 -30.21 27.62 22.43
CA LEU A 11 -30.57 27.40 23.83
C LEU A 11 -31.49 26.20 24.03
N VAL A 12 -32.42 25.96 23.09
CA VAL A 12 -33.34 24.79 23.15
C VAL A 12 -32.58 23.49 22.90
N VAL A 13 -31.62 23.46 21.97
CA VAL A 13 -30.80 22.26 21.72
C VAL A 13 -29.89 21.96 22.91
N MET A 14 -29.32 22.99 23.54
CA MET A 14 -28.47 22.80 24.72
C MET A 14 -29.28 22.30 25.96
N LEU A 15 -30.52 22.78 26.16
CA LEU A 15 -31.37 22.27 27.20
C LEU A 15 -31.83 20.82 26.96
N ALA A 16 -32.10 20.44 25.71
CA ALA A 16 -32.46 19.06 25.36
C ALA A 16 -31.29 18.08 25.59
N LEU A 17 -30.05 18.49 25.29
CA LEU A 17 -28.85 17.68 25.56
C LEU A 17 -28.60 17.51 27.07
N LEU A 18 -28.83 18.53 27.88
CA LEU A 18 -28.71 18.45 29.35
C LEU A 18 -29.75 17.52 29.97
N LEU A 19 -30.95 17.49 29.44
CA LEU A 19 -32.04 16.60 29.94
C LEU A 19 -31.74 15.12 29.55
N VAL A 20 -31.15 14.84 28.41
CA VAL A 20 -30.74 13.48 28.02
C VAL A 20 -29.57 12.99 28.89
N CYS A 21 -28.60 13.84 29.21
CA CYS A 21 -27.51 13.49 30.13
C CYS A 21 -28.00 13.25 31.58
N ALA A 22 -28.98 13.99 32.05
CA ALA A 22 -29.55 13.80 33.37
C ALA A 22 -30.37 12.51 33.49
N SER A 23 -31.07 12.08 32.44
CA SER A 23 -31.80 10.80 32.41
C SER A 23 -30.87 9.58 32.33
N LEU A 24 -29.72 9.70 31.68
CA LEU A 24 -28.68 8.64 31.64
C LEU A 24 -27.96 8.48 33.00
N LEU A 25 -27.82 9.56 33.79
CA LEU A 25 -27.20 9.50 35.12
C LEU A 25 -28.08 8.85 36.17
N LEU A 26 -29.42 8.95 36.03
CA LEU A 26 -30.36 8.32 36.98
C LEU A 26 -30.52 6.81 36.78
N THR A 27 -30.16 6.27 35.61
CA THR A 27 -30.18 4.81 35.33
C THR A 27 -28.94 4.07 35.82
N VAL A 28 -27.86 4.78 36.18
CA VAL A 28 -26.60 4.19 36.68
C VAL A 28 -26.59 4.10 38.23
N LEU A 29 -27.50 4.84 38.94
CA LEU A 29 -27.63 4.80 40.39
C LEU A 29 -28.80 3.91 40.83
N GLY A 30 -28.86 2.68 40.28
CA GLY A 30 -29.76 1.64 40.76
C GLY A 30 -29.38 1.21 42.17
N MET A 31 -30.31 1.31 43.11
CA MET A 31 -30.18 0.90 44.51
C MET A 31 -29.79 -0.58 44.63
N PRO A 32 -28.90 -0.97 45.57
CA PRO A 32 -28.65 -2.36 45.86
C PRO A 32 -29.86 -2.98 46.56
N GLU A 33 -30.48 -3.98 45.94
CA GLU A 33 -31.42 -4.86 46.63
C GLU A 33 -30.63 -5.71 47.66
N LEU A 34 -31.11 -5.63 48.91
CA LEU A 34 -30.64 -6.47 50.01
C LEU A 34 -31.12 -7.91 49.77
N PHE A 35 -30.28 -8.76 49.17
CA PHE A 35 -30.50 -10.20 49.20
C PHE A 35 -30.00 -10.75 50.52
N VAL A 36 -30.96 -11.18 51.37
CA VAL A 36 -30.68 -12.03 52.54
C VAL A 36 -30.41 -13.43 52.00
N ALA A 37 -29.16 -13.86 52.10
CA ALA A 37 -28.74 -15.21 51.72
C ALA A 37 -29.35 -16.24 52.73
N ALA A 38 -29.98 -17.28 52.18
CA ALA A 38 -30.37 -18.46 52.96
C ALA A 38 -29.12 -19.26 53.35
N PRO A 39 -29.10 -19.98 54.46
CA PRO A 39 -27.94 -20.72 54.90
C PRO A 39 -27.64 -21.88 53.91
N GLU A 40 -26.38 -22.00 53.51
CA GLU A 40 -25.88 -23.06 52.68
C GLU A 40 -25.92 -24.41 53.44
N PRO A 41 -26.32 -25.50 52.77
CA PRO A 41 -26.22 -26.84 53.39
C PRO A 41 -24.77 -27.27 53.49
N GLU A 42 -24.44 -27.94 54.61
CA GLU A 42 -23.12 -28.51 54.90
C GLU A 42 -22.65 -29.47 53.77
N PRO A 43 -21.40 -29.39 53.27
CA PRO A 43 -20.95 -30.26 52.20
C PRO A 43 -20.75 -31.69 52.67
N GLU A 44 -21.35 -32.63 51.92
CA GLU A 44 -21.08 -34.06 52.10
C GLU A 44 -19.62 -34.38 51.74
N PRO A 45 -18.98 -35.38 52.36
CA PRO A 45 -17.58 -35.69 52.10
C PRO A 45 -17.37 -36.17 50.65
N ILE A 46 -16.58 -35.42 49.91
CA ILE A 46 -16.19 -35.77 48.55
C ILE A 46 -15.18 -36.91 48.65
N GLU A 47 -15.57 -38.09 48.14
CA GLU A 47 -14.67 -39.21 47.90
C GLU A 47 -13.68 -38.79 46.79
N LEU A 48 -12.38 -38.71 47.12
CA LEU A 48 -11.32 -38.35 46.20
C LEU A 48 -11.20 -39.43 45.10
N ALA A 49 -11.90 -39.19 43.97
CA ALA A 49 -11.63 -39.93 42.76
C ALA A 49 -10.19 -39.68 42.30
N ALA A 50 -9.47 -40.77 42.00
CA ALA A 50 -8.08 -40.70 41.51
C ALA A 50 -7.96 -39.74 40.34
N THR A 51 -7.05 -38.77 40.44
CA THR A 51 -6.70 -37.83 39.38
C THR A 51 -6.26 -38.65 38.15
N PRO A 52 -6.91 -38.49 36.99
CA PRO A 52 -6.41 -39.14 35.79
C PRO A 52 -5.03 -38.59 35.43
N GLU A 53 -4.09 -39.48 35.11
CA GLU A 53 -2.77 -39.12 34.59
C GLU A 53 -2.96 -38.16 33.38
N PRO A 54 -2.20 -37.06 33.27
CA PRO A 54 -2.30 -36.15 32.15
C PRO A 54 -1.96 -36.92 30.88
N THR A 55 -2.95 -36.98 29.97
CA THR A 55 -2.73 -37.46 28.60
C THR A 55 -1.66 -36.57 27.96
N PRO A 56 -0.56 -37.14 27.42
CA PRO A 56 0.47 -36.33 26.77
C PRO A 56 -0.17 -35.47 25.67
N GLU A 57 0.05 -34.16 25.74
CA GLU A 57 -0.33 -33.24 24.69
C GLU A 57 0.28 -33.72 23.36
N PRO A 58 -0.48 -33.73 22.25
CA PRO A 58 0.08 -34.11 20.97
C PRO A 58 1.24 -33.15 20.63
N THR A 59 2.40 -33.71 20.39
CA THR A 59 3.57 -32.98 19.88
C THR A 59 3.12 -32.21 18.62
N PRO A 60 3.31 -30.88 18.53
CA PRO A 60 2.92 -30.13 17.34
C PRO A 60 3.62 -30.76 16.14
N THR A 61 2.82 -31.18 15.16
CA THR A 61 3.34 -31.61 13.84
C THR A 61 4.10 -30.42 13.29
N PRO A 62 5.38 -30.56 12.88
CA PRO A 62 6.11 -29.47 12.27
C PRO A 62 5.31 -28.96 11.06
N GLU A 63 5.06 -27.65 11.02
CA GLU A 63 4.48 -27.02 9.83
C GLU A 63 5.39 -27.34 8.63
N PRO A 64 4.83 -27.68 7.47
CA PRO A 64 5.63 -27.96 6.29
C PRO A 64 6.46 -26.70 5.98
N THR A 65 7.77 -26.87 5.90
CA THR A 65 8.68 -25.81 5.43
C THR A 65 8.19 -25.32 4.07
N PRO A 66 7.95 -24.04 3.85
CA PRO A 66 7.52 -23.52 2.57
C PRO A 66 8.49 -23.99 1.48
N GLN A 67 7.99 -24.61 0.42
CA GLN A 67 8.81 -24.87 -0.76
C GLN A 67 9.06 -23.54 -1.46
N LEU A 68 10.32 -23.11 -1.51
CA LEU A 68 10.72 -21.92 -2.26
C LEU A 68 10.45 -22.11 -3.75
N ARG A 69 10.03 -21.05 -4.41
CA ARG A 69 9.63 -21.02 -5.82
C ARG A 69 10.81 -20.63 -6.71
N GLU A 70 10.77 -21.01 -7.99
CA GLU A 70 11.69 -20.48 -8.99
C GLU A 70 11.30 -19.04 -9.37
N ARG A 71 12.27 -18.13 -9.32
CA ARG A 71 12.06 -16.72 -9.66
C ARG A 71 12.05 -16.53 -11.17
N THR A 72 11.04 -15.84 -11.69
CA THR A 72 11.00 -15.41 -13.09
C THR A 72 11.65 -14.04 -13.25
N GLU A 73 12.06 -13.68 -14.47
CA GLU A 73 12.61 -12.35 -14.77
C GLU A 73 11.65 -11.20 -14.44
N LEU A 74 10.32 -11.45 -14.48
CA LEU A 74 9.33 -10.46 -14.09
C LEU A 74 9.45 -10.05 -12.61
N LEU A 75 10.09 -10.88 -11.79
CA LEU A 75 10.30 -10.67 -10.36
C LEU A 75 11.72 -10.17 -10.05
N THR A 76 12.45 -9.68 -11.05
CA THR A 76 13.75 -9.01 -10.83
C THR A 76 13.52 -7.80 -9.94
N LEU A 77 14.13 -7.82 -8.75
CA LEU A 77 14.06 -6.73 -7.80
C LEU A 77 15.11 -5.68 -8.16
N VAL A 78 14.65 -4.44 -8.32
CA VAL A 78 15.50 -3.25 -8.48
C VAL A 78 15.03 -2.21 -7.48
N ASN A 79 15.90 -1.81 -6.58
CA ASN A 79 15.64 -0.82 -5.53
C ASN A 79 16.98 -0.24 -5.05
N PRO A 80 17.07 0.64 -4.04
CA PRO A 80 18.33 1.24 -3.60
C PRO A 80 19.44 0.25 -3.18
N TRP A 81 19.10 -1.00 -2.91
CA TRP A 81 20.03 -2.05 -2.46
C TRP A 81 20.28 -3.13 -3.51
N HIS A 82 19.49 -3.15 -4.60
CA HIS A 82 19.57 -4.12 -5.68
C HIS A 82 19.61 -3.37 -7.00
N GLU A 83 20.76 -3.36 -7.63
CA GLU A 83 20.96 -2.68 -8.91
C GLU A 83 20.37 -3.46 -10.08
N LEU A 84 20.10 -2.77 -11.17
CA LEU A 84 19.70 -3.37 -12.44
C LEU A 84 20.79 -4.35 -12.89
N PRO A 85 20.45 -5.62 -13.24
CA PRO A 85 21.45 -6.56 -13.77
C PRO A 85 22.17 -6.01 -15.00
N GLU A 86 23.50 -6.20 -15.08
CA GLU A 86 24.31 -5.68 -16.18
C GLU A 86 23.90 -6.22 -17.56
N ASP A 87 23.36 -7.44 -17.60
CA ASP A 87 22.91 -8.15 -18.79
C ASP A 87 21.39 -8.05 -19.01
N TRP A 88 20.71 -7.12 -18.31
CA TRP A 88 19.29 -6.94 -18.50
C TRP A 88 18.97 -6.41 -19.89
N GLU A 89 18.16 -7.17 -20.61
CA GLU A 89 17.64 -6.80 -21.92
C GLU A 89 16.13 -6.61 -21.87
N THR A 90 15.62 -5.58 -22.56
CA THR A 90 14.19 -5.29 -22.68
C THR A 90 13.84 -4.99 -24.13
N GLU A 91 12.80 -5.61 -24.64
CA GLU A 91 12.19 -5.27 -25.92
C GLU A 91 11.01 -4.30 -25.66
N LEU A 92 11.06 -3.14 -26.31
CA LEU A 92 10.17 -2.03 -25.98
C LEU A 92 9.03 -1.88 -26.99
N GLN A 93 7.82 -1.62 -26.49
CA GLN A 93 6.63 -1.25 -27.25
C GLN A 93 6.17 0.15 -26.85
N LEU A 94 5.77 0.95 -27.84
CA LEU A 94 5.13 2.26 -27.62
C LEU A 94 3.74 2.05 -27.00
N VAL A 95 3.47 2.72 -25.87
CA VAL A 95 2.19 2.65 -25.16
C VAL A 95 1.48 4.00 -25.03
N ASN A 96 2.21 5.09 -25.19
CA ASN A 96 1.64 6.44 -25.29
C ASN A 96 2.54 7.32 -26.18
N ASP A 97 1.96 8.01 -27.15
CA ASP A 97 2.67 8.96 -28.02
C ASP A 97 2.34 10.39 -27.60
N ASP A 98 3.11 10.90 -26.66
CA ASP A 98 3.00 12.27 -26.10
C ASP A 98 3.95 13.25 -26.82
N GLY A 99 4.59 12.81 -27.91
CA GLY A 99 5.58 13.56 -28.67
C GLY A 99 7.03 13.19 -28.31
N GLU A 100 7.31 12.63 -27.12
CA GLU A 100 8.57 11.95 -26.77
C GLU A 100 8.44 10.43 -26.89
N GLY A 101 7.19 9.91 -26.78
CA GLY A 101 6.84 8.50 -26.78
C GLY A 101 7.14 7.84 -25.44
N GLN A 102 6.11 7.20 -24.85
CA GLN A 102 6.28 6.37 -23.66
C GLN A 102 6.33 4.91 -24.08
N TYR A 103 7.35 4.20 -23.62
CA TYR A 103 7.59 2.81 -23.97
C TYR A 103 7.57 1.93 -22.73
N ILE A 104 7.24 0.66 -22.90
CA ILE A 104 7.30 -0.35 -21.85
C ILE A 104 7.74 -1.68 -22.46
N ASP A 105 8.20 -2.62 -21.66
CA ASP A 105 8.54 -3.96 -22.13
C ASP A 105 7.34 -4.67 -22.78
N VAL A 106 7.58 -5.32 -23.92
CA VAL A 106 6.55 -6.04 -24.69
C VAL A 106 5.81 -7.09 -23.84
N ARG A 107 6.46 -7.64 -22.79
CA ARG A 107 5.89 -8.65 -21.89
C ARG A 107 4.69 -8.11 -21.08
N CYS A 108 4.59 -6.80 -20.89
CA CYS A 108 3.52 -6.16 -20.11
C CYS A 108 2.74 -5.10 -20.90
N ALA A 109 3.12 -4.78 -22.13
CA ALA A 109 2.53 -3.70 -22.90
C ALA A 109 1.02 -3.87 -23.15
N ASP A 110 0.59 -5.05 -23.61
CA ASP A 110 -0.82 -5.32 -23.89
C ASP A 110 -1.66 -5.27 -22.60
N ALA A 111 -1.12 -5.78 -21.48
CA ALA A 111 -1.77 -5.74 -20.18
C ALA A 111 -1.94 -4.29 -19.67
N LEU A 112 -0.90 -3.46 -19.84
CA LEU A 112 -0.96 -2.03 -19.51
C LEU A 112 -2.03 -1.31 -20.34
N LEU A 113 -2.02 -1.49 -21.66
CA LEU A 113 -2.97 -0.86 -22.55
C LEU A 113 -4.42 -1.26 -22.25
N GLN A 114 -4.64 -2.54 -21.94
CA GLN A 114 -5.96 -3.02 -21.52
C GLN A 114 -6.39 -2.41 -20.19
N MET A 115 -5.49 -2.33 -19.19
CA MET A 115 -5.76 -1.68 -17.90
C MET A 115 -6.16 -0.21 -18.07
N ILE A 116 -5.46 0.54 -18.92
CA ILE A 116 -5.77 1.94 -19.22
C ILE A 116 -7.14 2.06 -19.91
N ALA A 117 -7.42 1.18 -20.88
CA ALA A 117 -8.70 1.19 -21.60
C ALA A 117 -9.89 0.91 -20.66
N ASP A 118 -9.78 -0.11 -19.80
CA ASP A 118 -10.84 -0.48 -18.87
C ASP A 118 -11.02 0.58 -17.77
N CYS A 119 -9.93 1.21 -17.34
CA CYS A 119 -9.99 2.36 -16.42
C CYS A 119 -10.74 3.54 -17.05
N ALA A 120 -10.48 3.83 -18.31
CA ALA A 120 -11.17 4.89 -19.05
C ALA A 120 -12.67 4.53 -19.31
N GLU A 121 -12.97 3.26 -19.63
CA GLU A 121 -14.35 2.78 -19.77
C GLU A 121 -15.14 2.90 -18.47
N ALA A 122 -14.47 2.76 -17.32
CA ALA A 122 -15.06 3.00 -16.00
C ALA A 122 -15.31 4.48 -15.68
N GLY A 123 -15.01 5.40 -16.61
CA GLY A 123 -15.29 6.84 -16.49
C GLY A 123 -14.16 7.64 -15.85
N ASN A 124 -12.94 7.14 -15.88
CA ASN A 124 -11.73 7.80 -15.39
C ASN A 124 -10.89 8.37 -16.55
N ASP A 125 -9.89 9.18 -16.23
CA ASP A 125 -9.00 9.81 -17.22
C ASP A 125 -7.51 9.41 -16.99
N PRO A 126 -7.16 8.10 -17.12
CA PRO A 126 -5.80 7.63 -16.90
C PRO A 126 -4.85 8.08 -18.01
N TYR A 127 -3.64 8.49 -17.63
CA TYR A 127 -2.61 8.92 -18.57
C TYR A 127 -1.24 8.35 -18.16
N ILE A 128 -0.60 7.61 -19.07
CA ILE A 128 0.76 7.09 -18.88
C ILE A 128 1.72 8.25 -19.11
N CYS A 129 2.28 8.81 -18.04
CA CYS A 129 3.20 9.96 -18.10
C CYS A 129 4.68 9.57 -18.09
N SER A 130 5.00 8.32 -17.74
CA SER A 130 6.37 7.79 -17.79
C SER A 130 6.35 6.27 -17.90
N GLY A 131 7.13 5.74 -18.82
CA GLY A 131 7.39 4.32 -18.99
C GLY A 131 8.87 4.01 -18.81
N TYR A 132 9.49 3.26 -19.77
CA TYR A 132 10.91 2.95 -19.78
C TYR A 132 11.77 4.21 -19.77
N ARG A 133 12.86 4.15 -19.00
CA ARG A 133 13.86 5.22 -18.92
C ARG A 133 15.24 4.66 -19.18
N THR A 134 15.98 5.29 -20.11
CA THR A 134 17.42 4.97 -20.28
C THR A 134 18.23 5.43 -19.06
N MET A 135 19.45 4.95 -18.93
CA MET A 135 20.38 5.36 -17.88
C MET A 135 20.59 6.89 -17.91
N GLU A 136 20.74 7.48 -19.09
CA GLU A 136 20.93 8.92 -19.29
C GLU A 136 19.71 9.72 -18.86
N LYS A 137 18.50 9.26 -19.18
CA LYS A 137 17.24 9.89 -18.77
C LYS A 137 17.11 9.86 -17.25
N GLN A 138 17.38 8.70 -16.63
CA GLN A 138 17.32 8.55 -15.16
C GLN A 138 18.35 9.46 -14.47
N GLN A 139 19.59 9.53 -15.00
CA GLN A 139 20.62 10.44 -14.48
C GLN A 139 20.20 11.91 -14.59
N TYR A 140 19.60 12.29 -15.71
CA TYR A 140 19.07 13.65 -15.88
C TYR A 140 17.99 13.97 -14.84
N LEU A 141 17.04 13.07 -14.64
CA LEU A 141 15.95 13.26 -13.66
C LEU A 141 16.47 13.36 -12.23
N PHE A 142 17.41 12.49 -11.87
CA PHE A 142 18.04 12.48 -10.54
C PHE A 142 18.80 13.79 -10.27
N ASN A 143 19.65 14.23 -11.20
CA ASN A 143 20.40 15.48 -11.09
C ASN A 143 19.47 16.69 -11.02
N ASN A 144 18.37 16.69 -11.78
CA ASN A 144 17.38 17.75 -11.77
C ASN A 144 16.62 17.82 -10.44
N LYS A 145 16.32 16.67 -9.83
CA LYS A 145 15.71 16.63 -8.48
C LYS A 145 16.65 17.21 -7.44
N ILE A 146 17.95 16.85 -7.47
CA ILE A 146 18.98 17.42 -6.58
C ILE A 146 19.03 18.94 -6.74
N ALA A 147 19.12 19.43 -7.98
CA ALA A 147 19.21 20.86 -8.26
C ALA A 147 17.99 21.63 -7.71
N ARG A 148 16.78 21.06 -7.86
CA ARG A 148 15.54 21.66 -7.31
C ARG A 148 15.53 21.68 -5.79
N LEU A 149 15.99 20.62 -5.13
CA LEU A 149 16.10 20.56 -3.67
C LEU A 149 17.08 21.62 -3.15
N VAL A 150 18.25 21.75 -3.77
CA VAL A 150 19.25 22.78 -3.40
C VAL A 150 18.69 24.17 -3.63
N ALA A 151 18.01 24.43 -4.75
CA ALA A 151 17.36 25.70 -5.03
C ALA A 151 16.24 26.04 -4.03
N ALA A 152 15.60 25.01 -3.44
CA ALA A 152 14.61 25.17 -2.38
C ALA A 152 15.21 25.31 -0.97
N GLY A 153 16.57 25.30 -0.84
CA GLY A 153 17.29 25.53 0.42
C GLY A 153 17.78 24.26 1.14
N THR A 154 17.65 23.08 0.52
CA THR A 154 18.25 21.85 1.07
C THR A 154 19.78 21.93 1.02
N ASN A 155 20.46 21.44 2.06
CA ASN A 155 21.91 21.33 2.06
C ASN A 155 22.39 20.50 0.87
N PRO A 156 23.35 21.01 0.04
CA PRO A 156 23.87 20.28 -1.11
C PRO A 156 24.46 18.89 -0.80
N GLU A 157 24.99 18.68 0.39
CA GLU A 157 25.54 17.39 0.82
C GLU A 157 24.43 16.36 1.14
N GLU A 158 23.25 16.82 1.57
CA GLU A 158 22.08 15.99 1.92
C GLU A 158 21.12 15.78 0.73
N ALA A 159 21.14 16.73 -0.23
CA ALA A 159 20.20 16.74 -1.35
C ALA A 159 20.20 15.45 -2.19
N PRO A 160 21.33 14.76 -2.45
CA PRO A 160 21.32 13.48 -3.17
C PRO A 160 20.56 12.38 -2.43
N ALA A 161 20.74 12.24 -1.12
CA ALA A 161 20.05 11.23 -0.31
C ALA A 161 18.54 11.48 -0.24
N ILE A 162 18.14 12.75 -0.15
CA ILE A 162 16.71 13.15 -0.17
C ILE A 162 16.12 12.94 -1.57
N ALA A 163 16.88 13.25 -2.63
CA ALA A 163 16.43 13.03 -4.00
C ALA A 163 16.17 11.54 -4.28
N ALA A 164 17.04 10.66 -3.77
CA ALA A 164 16.96 9.21 -3.96
C ALA A 164 15.66 8.59 -3.42
N GLN A 165 15.02 9.22 -2.46
CA GLN A 165 13.76 8.74 -1.89
C GLN A 165 12.56 8.89 -2.83
N SER A 166 12.66 9.73 -3.88
CA SER A 166 11.55 9.98 -4.83
C SER A 166 11.97 9.91 -6.30
N VAL A 167 13.25 9.93 -6.59
CA VAL A 167 13.82 9.69 -7.93
C VAL A 167 15.00 8.75 -7.72
N ALA A 168 14.81 7.50 -8.04
CA ALA A 168 15.83 6.47 -7.84
C ALA A 168 17.18 6.84 -8.46
N ILE A 169 18.25 6.45 -7.80
CA ILE A 169 19.61 6.58 -8.34
C ILE A 169 19.70 5.82 -9.67
N PRO A 170 20.38 6.34 -10.71
CA PRO A 170 20.59 5.60 -11.95
C PRO A 170 21.16 4.20 -11.70
N GLY A 171 20.54 3.20 -12.30
CA GLY A 171 20.84 1.79 -12.05
C GLY A 171 19.98 1.13 -10.96
N THR A 172 19.16 1.91 -10.21
CA THR A 172 18.29 1.39 -9.17
C THR A 172 16.81 1.74 -9.40
N SER A 173 16.44 2.08 -10.65
CA SER A 173 15.07 2.44 -11.03
C SER A 173 14.38 1.33 -11.79
N GLU A 174 13.17 0.94 -11.37
CA GLU A 174 12.35 -0.06 -12.08
C GLU A 174 11.92 0.37 -13.48
N HIS A 175 11.90 1.67 -13.78
CA HIS A 175 11.68 2.16 -15.14
C HIS A 175 12.78 1.70 -16.10
N GLN A 176 13.99 1.40 -15.62
CA GLN A 176 15.08 0.89 -16.44
C GLN A 176 14.91 -0.61 -16.76
N LEU A 177 14.06 -1.34 -16.01
CA LEU A 177 13.62 -2.68 -16.38
C LEU A 177 12.64 -2.67 -17.57
N GLY A 178 11.93 -1.57 -17.78
CA GLY A 178 10.80 -1.51 -18.70
C GLY A 178 9.51 -2.12 -18.14
N LEU A 179 9.49 -2.52 -16.87
CA LEU A 179 8.35 -3.20 -16.24
C LEU A 179 7.51 -2.28 -15.34
N ALA A 180 7.82 -0.99 -15.31
CA ALA A 180 7.10 -0.01 -14.51
C ALA A 180 6.54 1.15 -15.34
N ALA A 181 5.39 1.67 -14.94
CA ALA A 181 4.76 2.85 -15.53
C ALA A 181 4.22 3.79 -14.45
N ASP A 182 4.46 5.10 -14.66
CA ASP A 182 3.79 6.15 -13.89
C ASP A 182 2.49 6.53 -14.62
N ILE A 183 1.35 6.41 -13.91
CA ILE A 183 0.01 6.68 -14.42
C ILE A 183 -0.63 7.75 -13.54
N ILE A 184 -1.08 8.84 -14.16
CA ILE A 184 -1.76 9.94 -13.48
C ILE A 184 -3.20 10.10 -13.96
N ASP A 185 -3.99 10.85 -13.21
CA ASP A 185 -5.27 11.37 -13.68
C ASP A 185 -5.01 12.67 -14.47
N LEU A 186 -5.53 12.77 -15.70
CA LEU A 186 -5.36 13.97 -16.54
C LEU A 186 -5.95 15.23 -15.90
N ASN A 187 -6.94 15.10 -15.02
CA ASN A 187 -7.53 16.24 -14.31
C ASN A 187 -6.68 16.67 -13.09
N TYR A 188 -5.66 15.88 -12.73
CA TYR A 188 -4.71 16.17 -11.67
C TYR A 188 -3.28 15.85 -12.14
N PRO A 189 -2.64 16.69 -12.97
CA PRO A 189 -1.39 16.37 -13.65
C PRO A 189 -0.14 16.57 -12.78
N TYR A 190 -0.22 16.25 -11.49
CA TYR A 190 0.88 16.36 -10.53
C TYR A 190 1.30 14.97 -10.04
N LEU A 191 2.61 14.72 -9.97
CA LEU A 191 3.19 13.52 -9.35
C LEU A 191 3.45 13.80 -7.87
N ASP A 192 2.38 13.76 -7.09
CA ASP A 192 2.39 13.88 -5.63
C ASP A 192 1.29 13.01 -4.99
N GLU A 193 1.25 12.95 -3.67
CA GLU A 193 0.31 12.11 -2.92
C GLU A 193 -1.17 12.43 -3.20
N GLY A 194 -1.48 13.63 -3.71
CA GLY A 194 -2.84 14.01 -4.10
C GLY A 194 -3.43 13.14 -5.21
N GLN A 195 -2.60 12.40 -5.96
CA GLN A 195 -3.07 11.41 -6.92
C GLN A 195 -4.00 10.37 -6.27
N GLU A 196 -3.74 9.94 -5.03
CA GLU A 196 -4.56 8.92 -4.35
C GLU A 196 -6.03 9.31 -4.21
N GLU A 197 -6.32 10.62 -4.21
CA GLU A 197 -7.68 11.12 -4.09
C GLU A 197 -8.45 11.13 -5.42
N THR A 198 -7.77 10.96 -6.55
CA THR A 198 -8.41 10.91 -7.86
C THR A 198 -9.21 9.62 -8.05
N SER A 199 -10.24 9.67 -8.91
CA SER A 199 -11.02 8.48 -9.25
C SER A 199 -10.19 7.47 -10.03
N THR A 200 -9.26 7.93 -10.86
CA THR A 200 -8.32 7.11 -11.63
C THR A 200 -7.46 6.25 -10.71
N GLN A 201 -6.81 6.86 -9.69
CA GLN A 201 -5.95 6.10 -8.79
C GLN A 201 -6.73 5.15 -7.88
N LYS A 202 -7.90 5.57 -7.39
CA LYS A 202 -8.78 4.66 -6.63
C LYS A 202 -9.15 3.42 -7.44
N TRP A 203 -9.47 3.60 -8.72
CA TRP A 203 -9.75 2.48 -9.61
C TRP A 203 -8.51 1.61 -9.86
N LEU A 204 -7.37 2.22 -10.15
CA LEU A 204 -6.12 1.50 -10.40
C LEU A 204 -5.66 0.69 -9.18
N MET A 205 -5.70 1.25 -7.98
CA MET A 205 -5.35 0.54 -6.75
C MET A 205 -6.23 -0.68 -6.48
N GLU A 206 -7.51 -0.61 -6.85
CA GLU A 206 -8.44 -1.73 -6.70
C GLU A 206 -8.33 -2.78 -7.80
N ASN A 207 -7.84 -2.42 -8.99
CA ASN A 207 -7.98 -3.25 -10.17
C ASN A 207 -6.66 -3.64 -10.86
N SER A 208 -5.54 -2.93 -10.63
CA SER A 208 -4.27 -3.15 -11.36
C SER A 208 -3.76 -4.58 -11.31
N TRP A 209 -3.98 -5.27 -10.18
CA TRP A 209 -3.59 -6.66 -9.99
C TRP A 209 -4.24 -7.63 -11.02
N LYS A 210 -5.43 -7.30 -11.54
CA LYS A 210 -6.14 -8.10 -12.56
C LYS A 210 -5.42 -8.09 -13.90
N TYR A 211 -4.51 -7.14 -14.08
CA TYR A 211 -3.67 -6.95 -15.27
C TYR A 211 -2.21 -7.31 -15.02
N GLY A 212 -1.89 -7.84 -13.83
CA GLY A 212 -0.53 -8.22 -13.45
C GLY A 212 0.33 -7.08 -12.91
N PHE A 213 -0.28 -5.92 -12.60
CA PHE A 213 0.41 -4.76 -12.00
C PHE A 213 0.11 -4.64 -10.52
N ILE A 214 1.09 -4.18 -9.76
CA ILE A 214 0.96 -3.83 -8.34
C ILE A 214 1.20 -2.33 -8.14
N LEU A 215 0.56 -1.74 -7.12
CA LEU A 215 1.01 -0.47 -6.55
C LEU A 215 2.35 -0.73 -5.86
N ARG A 216 3.44 -0.23 -6.45
CA ARG A 216 4.80 -0.65 -6.08
C ARG A 216 5.30 -0.07 -4.76
N TYR A 217 4.93 1.17 -4.47
CA TYR A 217 5.38 1.93 -3.32
C TYR A 217 4.19 2.38 -2.48
N PRO A 218 3.56 1.44 -1.73
CA PRO A 218 2.39 1.75 -0.92
C PRO A 218 2.74 2.61 0.29
N ASN A 219 1.74 3.30 0.83
CA ASN A 219 1.92 4.18 1.98
C ASN A 219 2.41 3.39 3.20
N GLY A 220 3.40 3.94 3.90
CA GLY A 220 3.99 3.34 5.10
C GLY A 220 5.06 2.28 4.84
N SER A 221 5.46 2.02 3.57
CA SER A 221 6.44 0.98 3.22
C SER A 221 7.81 1.52 2.79
N SER A 222 8.09 2.81 2.98
CA SER A 222 9.34 3.46 2.53
C SER A 222 10.59 2.85 3.15
N ASP A 223 10.52 2.36 4.39
CA ASP A 223 11.64 1.69 5.07
C ASP A 223 11.98 0.33 4.44
N ILE A 224 11.03 -0.28 3.71
CA ILE A 224 11.18 -1.58 3.04
C ILE A 224 11.60 -1.36 1.58
N THR A 225 10.94 -0.44 0.88
CA THR A 225 11.14 -0.22 -0.55
C THR A 225 12.27 0.76 -0.88
N GLY A 226 12.62 1.62 0.08
CA GLY A 226 13.58 2.71 -0.09
C GLY A 226 13.05 3.93 -0.84
N ILE A 227 11.78 3.89 -1.29
CA ILE A 227 11.11 4.96 -2.03
C ILE A 227 9.90 5.44 -1.22
N ILE A 228 9.60 6.72 -1.28
CA ILE A 228 8.41 7.30 -0.64
C ILE A 228 7.12 6.72 -1.25
N TYR A 229 5.97 7.03 -0.62
CA TYR A 229 4.68 6.70 -1.19
C TYR A 229 4.48 7.34 -2.57
N GLU A 230 4.20 6.50 -3.57
CA GLU A 230 3.97 6.93 -4.96
C GLU A 230 2.69 6.29 -5.51
N PRO A 231 1.51 6.90 -5.31
CA PRO A 231 0.24 6.35 -5.77
C PRO A 231 0.13 6.19 -7.30
N TRP A 232 1.03 6.79 -8.06
CA TRP A 232 1.07 6.75 -9.53
C TRP A 232 1.94 5.63 -10.10
N HIS A 233 2.83 5.00 -9.30
CA HIS A 233 3.84 4.06 -9.79
C HIS A 233 3.35 2.61 -9.72
N TYR A 234 3.16 1.99 -10.89
CA TYR A 234 2.71 0.62 -11.05
C TYR A 234 3.78 -0.26 -11.66
N ARG A 235 4.05 -1.42 -11.02
CA ARG A 235 5.03 -2.40 -11.45
C ARG A 235 4.35 -3.69 -11.93
N TYR A 236 4.74 -4.16 -13.12
CA TYR A 236 4.30 -5.46 -13.63
C TYR A 236 5.10 -6.60 -13.01
N VAL A 237 4.40 -7.60 -12.50
CA VAL A 237 4.96 -8.79 -11.85
C VAL A 237 4.31 -10.09 -12.35
N GLY A 238 3.39 -9.98 -13.33
CA GLY A 238 2.57 -11.09 -13.82
C GLY A 238 1.29 -11.28 -13.01
N LEU A 239 0.29 -11.93 -13.62
CA LEU A 239 -1.08 -12.01 -13.09
C LEU A 239 -1.17 -12.70 -11.73
N ASP A 240 -0.56 -13.89 -11.62
CA ASP A 240 -0.65 -14.70 -10.40
C ASP A 240 0.05 -13.99 -9.22
N THR A 241 1.25 -13.47 -9.45
CA THR A 241 2.02 -12.75 -8.44
C THR A 241 1.33 -11.47 -8.01
N ALA A 242 0.79 -10.68 -8.96
CA ALA A 242 0.08 -9.44 -8.63
C ALA A 242 -1.15 -9.71 -7.76
N LYS A 243 -1.88 -10.80 -8.07
CA LYS A 243 -3.02 -11.21 -7.25
C LYS A 243 -2.60 -11.63 -5.85
N GLU A 244 -1.53 -12.43 -5.71
CA GLU A 244 -1.05 -12.87 -4.40
C GLU A 244 -0.57 -11.68 -3.55
N ILE A 245 0.20 -10.74 -4.14
CA ILE A 245 0.65 -9.52 -3.45
C ILE A 245 -0.55 -8.67 -3.00
N TYR A 246 -1.56 -8.51 -3.87
CA TYR A 246 -2.77 -7.77 -3.54
C TYR A 246 -3.55 -8.43 -2.39
N ASP A 247 -3.75 -9.74 -2.43
CA ASP A 247 -4.48 -10.50 -1.41
C ASP A 247 -3.75 -10.50 -0.05
N LEU A 248 -2.42 -10.54 -0.07
CA LEU A 248 -1.58 -10.51 1.14
C LEU A 248 -1.38 -9.09 1.70
N GLY A 249 -1.52 -8.06 0.87
CA GLY A 249 -1.28 -6.67 1.26
C GLY A 249 0.17 -6.37 1.62
N VAL A 250 1.12 -6.98 0.88
CA VAL A 250 2.58 -6.87 1.12
C VAL A 250 3.28 -6.15 -0.02
N THR A 251 4.53 -5.70 0.21
CA THR A 251 5.41 -5.17 -0.84
C THR A 251 6.01 -6.28 -1.70
N LEU A 252 6.64 -5.94 -2.83
CA LEU A 252 7.37 -6.91 -3.64
C LEU A 252 8.53 -7.52 -2.87
N GLU A 253 9.24 -6.74 -2.06
CA GLU A 253 10.33 -7.19 -1.19
C GLU A 253 9.85 -8.27 -0.23
N GLU A 254 8.80 -7.99 0.54
CA GLU A 254 8.24 -8.93 1.52
C GLU A 254 7.72 -10.20 0.83
N TYR A 255 7.09 -10.06 -0.34
CA TYR A 255 6.62 -11.21 -1.12
C TYR A 255 7.78 -12.10 -1.58
N LEU A 256 8.88 -11.50 -2.04
CA LEU A 256 10.08 -12.24 -2.43
C LEU A 256 10.71 -12.96 -1.24
N ASP A 257 10.80 -12.32 -0.09
CA ASP A 257 11.32 -12.91 1.15
C ASP A 257 10.48 -14.10 1.64
N MET A 258 9.16 -14.06 1.41
CA MET A 258 8.25 -15.14 1.82
C MET A 258 8.37 -16.40 0.95
N PHE A 259 8.62 -16.25 -0.34
CA PHE A 259 8.41 -17.34 -1.30
C PHE A 259 9.63 -17.72 -2.13
N TYR A 260 10.73 -16.97 -2.06
CA TYR A 260 11.91 -17.18 -2.89
C TYR A 260 13.20 -17.18 -2.08
N GLU A 261 14.27 -17.76 -2.65
CA GLU A 261 15.62 -17.65 -2.05
C GLU A 261 16.02 -16.17 -1.95
N PRO A 262 16.75 -15.79 -0.88
CA PRO A 262 17.28 -14.43 -0.73
C PRO A 262 18.05 -13.99 -1.99
N ILE A 263 18.03 -12.70 -2.25
CA ILE A 263 18.84 -12.08 -3.30
C ILE A 263 20.21 -11.77 -2.67
N ASP A 264 21.28 -12.33 -3.23
CA ASP A 264 22.68 -12.06 -2.79
C ASP A 264 23.11 -10.63 -3.13
#